data_1375f62d457c3ce5fbcf3f3aa237f8da
#
_entry.id   1375f62d457c3ce5fbcf3f3aa237f8da
#
_cell.length_a   1.000
_cell.length_b   1.000
_cell.length_c   1.000
_cell.angle_alpha   90.00
_cell.angle_beta   90.00
_cell.angle_gamma   90.00
#
_symmetry.space_group_name_H-M   'P 1'
#
loop_
_entity.id
_entity.type
_entity.pdbx_description
1 polymer ?
#
loop_
_entity_poly.entity_id
_entity_poly.type
_entity_poly.pdbx_seq_one_letter_code
_entity_poly.pdbx_strand_id
1 'polypeptide(L)'
;ENSITDKTAAILIEPIQGEGGIRPIPEQCLQGLRKTCDEKGILLILDEVQCGFGRTGKLFAHEWTEIEPDIMMVAKGIGGGFPLGAVMAKETAAIGMTAGTHGSTYGGNPLGCAVGMKVMDIISNPNFLNDVNHKAKRFYNGLQGLLKKNTSVFEEVRGKGLMIGLKCKVQNTDFVNACYANNLLTVPAGDNVVRLLPPVSYTHLRAHETRGN
;
A
#
# COMPACT_ATOMS: atom_id res chain seq x y z
N GLU A 1 23.66 3.54 3.47
CA GLU A 1 24.69 4.41 2.86
C GLU A 1 25.84 3.60 2.27
N ASN A 2 26.32 2.55 2.94
CA ASN A 2 27.50 1.76 2.51
C ASN A 2 27.32 1.03 1.16
N SER A 3 26.10 0.90 0.66
CA SER A 3 25.79 0.27 -0.64
C SER A 3 25.67 1.28 -1.80
N ILE A 4 25.73 2.58 -1.50
CA ILE A 4 25.65 3.63 -2.53
C ILE A 4 27.05 3.83 -3.11
N THR A 5 27.14 3.74 -4.43
CA THR A 5 28.36 3.96 -5.22
C THR A 5 28.10 4.99 -6.32
N ASP A 6 29.13 5.38 -7.03
CA ASP A 6 29.04 6.27 -8.22
C ASP A 6 28.21 5.68 -9.38
N LYS A 7 27.85 4.39 -9.31
CA LYS A 7 26.94 3.74 -10.25
C LYS A 7 25.50 3.69 -9.76
N THR A 8 25.20 4.15 -8.53
CA THR A 8 23.84 4.15 -7.97
C THR A 8 23.09 5.35 -8.51
N ALA A 9 22.03 5.11 -9.26
CA ALA A 9 21.20 6.15 -9.84
C ALA A 9 19.96 6.49 -9.00
N ALA A 10 19.46 5.53 -8.23
CA ALA A 10 18.21 5.71 -7.47
C ALA A 10 18.12 4.72 -6.30
N ILE A 11 17.25 5.05 -5.35
CA ILE A 11 16.71 4.14 -4.35
C ILE A 11 15.23 3.91 -4.68
N LEU A 12 14.83 2.65 -4.87
CA LEU A 12 13.45 2.23 -5.10
C LEU A 12 12.94 1.46 -3.90
N ILE A 13 11.78 1.88 -3.35
CA ILE A 13 11.21 1.24 -2.16
C ILE A 13 9.69 1.38 -2.12
N GLU A 14 9.00 0.36 -1.57
CA GLU A 14 7.60 0.49 -1.19
C GLU A 14 7.51 1.19 0.19
N PRO A 15 6.72 2.26 0.38
CA PRO A 15 6.48 2.84 1.71
C PRO A 15 5.91 1.84 2.72
N ILE A 16 5.13 0.89 2.24
CA ILE A 16 4.70 -0.30 2.97
C ILE A 16 4.93 -1.50 2.06
N GLN A 17 5.86 -2.36 2.42
CA GLN A 17 6.12 -3.58 1.66
C GLN A 17 4.91 -4.52 1.74
N GLY A 18 4.26 -4.77 0.61
CA GLY A 18 3.06 -5.60 0.53
C GLY A 18 3.36 -7.08 0.63
N GLU A 19 3.96 -7.64 -0.41
CA GLU A 19 4.30 -9.06 -0.52
C GLU A 19 5.33 -9.49 0.53
N GLY A 20 6.21 -8.58 0.95
CA GLY A 20 7.21 -8.79 1.99
C GLY A 20 6.63 -8.97 3.41
N GLY A 21 5.30 -8.90 3.58
CA GLY A 21 4.64 -9.18 4.84
C GLY A 21 4.05 -7.96 5.54
N ILE A 22 3.53 -7.02 4.81
CA ILE A 22 2.92 -5.77 5.32
C ILE A 22 3.87 -5.08 6.31
N ARG A 23 5.00 -4.63 5.79
CA ARG A 23 6.06 -3.98 6.57
C ARG A 23 6.07 -2.48 6.31
N PRO A 24 5.44 -1.64 7.14
CA PRO A 24 5.59 -0.20 7.05
C PRO A 24 7.05 0.19 7.27
N ILE A 25 7.59 1.01 6.39
CA ILE A 25 8.90 1.62 6.61
C ILE A 25 8.72 2.74 7.66
N PRO A 26 9.54 2.78 8.71
CA PRO A 26 9.48 3.84 9.71
C PRO A 26 9.60 5.23 9.05
N GLU A 27 8.80 6.19 9.53
CA GLU A 27 8.77 7.56 8.97
C GLU A 27 10.16 8.20 8.92
N GLN A 28 10.94 8.06 10.00
CA GLN A 28 12.31 8.55 10.07
C GLN A 28 13.23 7.90 9.02
N CYS A 29 12.97 6.62 8.67
CA CYS A 29 13.74 5.93 7.65
C CYS A 29 13.44 6.50 6.25
N LEU A 30 12.16 6.72 5.91
CA LEU A 30 11.79 7.33 4.63
C LEU A 30 12.31 8.77 4.52
N GLN A 31 12.23 9.56 5.59
CA GLN A 31 12.84 10.89 5.66
C GLN A 31 14.35 10.84 5.49
N GLY A 32 15.02 9.87 6.14
CA GLY A 32 16.45 9.63 5.99
C GLY A 32 16.85 9.24 4.56
N LEU A 33 16.04 8.40 3.89
CA LEU A 33 16.26 8.03 2.48
C LEU A 33 16.12 9.25 1.57
N ARG A 34 15.10 10.10 1.78
CA ARG A 34 14.94 11.34 1.01
C ARG A 34 16.17 12.24 1.16
N LYS A 35 16.59 12.48 2.40
CA LYS A 35 17.79 13.27 2.70
C LYS A 35 19.04 12.67 2.03
N THR A 36 19.24 11.37 2.14
CA THR A 36 20.39 10.68 1.52
C THR A 36 20.37 10.82 -0.01
N CYS A 37 19.18 10.70 -0.63
CA CYS A 37 19.05 10.88 -2.08
C CYS A 37 19.41 12.32 -2.49
N ASP A 38 18.95 13.32 -1.74
CA ASP A 38 19.27 14.72 -2.00
C ASP A 38 20.77 15.00 -1.87
N GLU A 39 21.40 14.52 -0.81
CA GLU A 39 22.84 14.69 -0.54
C GLU A 39 23.75 14.00 -1.56
N LYS A 40 23.29 12.88 -2.11
CA LYS A 40 24.05 12.08 -3.09
C LYS A 40 23.70 12.40 -4.55
N GLY A 41 22.69 13.22 -4.80
CA GLY A 41 22.22 13.55 -6.14
C GLY A 41 21.63 12.36 -6.89
N ILE A 42 20.99 11.42 -6.16
CA ILE A 42 20.30 10.24 -6.71
C ILE A 42 18.80 10.35 -6.51
N LEU A 43 18.03 9.58 -7.29
CA LEU A 43 16.56 9.66 -7.27
C LEU A 43 15.97 8.81 -6.13
N LEU A 44 14.90 9.30 -5.51
CA LEU A 44 14.01 8.49 -4.66
C LEU A 44 12.78 8.08 -5.47
N ILE A 45 12.61 6.78 -5.64
CA ILE A 45 11.49 6.16 -6.37
C ILE A 45 10.60 5.42 -5.37
N LEU A 46 9.33 5.80 -5.29
CA LEU A 46 8.37 5.12 -4.42
C LEU A 46 7.43 4.23 -5.22
N ASP A 47 7.33 2.96 -4.81
CA ASP A 47 6.30 2.04 -5.30
C ASP A 47 5.06 2.13 -4.42
N GLU A 48 4.07 2.88 -4.91
CA GLU A 48 2.76 3.03 -4.27
C GLU A 48 1.67 2.17 -4.94
N VAL A 49 2.06 1.18 -5.71
CA VAL A 49 1.14 0.28 -6.43
C VAL A 49 0.18 -0.42 -5.47
N GLN A 50 0.62 -0.79 -4.28
CA GLN A 50 -0.25 -1.46 -3.29
C GLN A 50 -0.71 -0.54 -2.16
N CYS A 51 0.11 0.41 -1.72
CA CYS A 51 -0.18 1.26 -0.57
C CYS A 51 -0.81 2.62 -0.91
N GLY A 52 -0.84 3.02 -2.19
CA GLY A 52 -1.45 4.27 -2.64
C GLY A 52 -2.98 4.23 -2.75
N PHE A 53 -3.54 5.26 -3.31
CA PHE A 53 -4.97 5.43 -3.61
C PHE A 53 -5.89 5.18 -2.40
N GLY A 54 -5.63 5.91 -1.31
CA GLY A 54 -6.46 5.90 -0.12
C GLY A 54 -6.27 4.69 0.80
N ARG A 55 -5.48 3.68 0.39
CA ARG A 55 -5.29 2.42 1.13
C ARG A 55 -4.82 2.64 2.57
N THR A 56 -3.96 3.62 2.80
CA THR A 56 -3.40 3.94 4.12
C THR A 56 -4.15 5.03 4.87
N GLY A 57 -5.20 5.62 4.26
CA GLY A 57 -5.95 6.73 4.84
C GLY A 57 -5.44 8.12 4.47
N LYS A 58 -4.41 8.21 3.64
CA LYS A 58 -3.99 9.36 2.84
C LYS A 58 -4.14 8.99 1.37
N LEU A 59 -4.11 9.97 0.45
CA LEU A 59 -4.19 9.66 -0.99
C LEU A 59 -3.01 8.76 -1.39
N PHE A 60 -1.81 9.12 -0.96
CA PHE A 60 -0.60 8.32 -1.11
C PHE A 60 0.04 8.04 0.25
N ALA A 61 0.72 6.90 0.39
CA ALA A 61 1.29 6.47 1.66
C ALA A 61 2.44 7.36 2.12
N HIS A 62 3.24 7.93 1.20
CA HIS A 62 4.35 8.82 1.56
C HIS A 62 3.89 10.12 2.22
N GLU A 63 2.65 10.57 2.01
CA GLU A 63 2.09 11.77 2.66
C GLU A 63 2.07 11.69 4.19
N TRP A 64 2.20 10.48 4.77
CA TRP A 64 2.35 10.32 6.21
C TRP A 64 3.72 10.77 6.73
N THR A 65 4.70 10.89 5.85
CA THR A 65 6.10 11.21 6.19
C THR A 65 6.53 12.58 5.70
N GLU A 66 5.62 13.31 5.02
CA GLU A 66 5.84 14.65 4.48
C GLU A 66 7.04 14.74 3.52
N ILE A 67 7.40 13.62 2.87
CA ILE A 67 8.44 13.60 1.84
C ILE A 67 7.80 13.61 0.45
N GLU A 68 8.57 14.09 -0.54
CA GLU A 68 8.21 13.98 -1.95
C GLU A 68 9.18 13.06 -2.70
N PRO A 69 8.69 12.01 -3.39
CA PRO A 69 9.53 11.21 -4.27
C PRO A 69 9.88 11.98 -5.55
N ASP A 70 10.95 11.57 -6.22
CA ASP A 70 11.27 12.05 -7.56
C ASP A 70 10.46 11.31 -8.62
N ILE A 71 10.20 10.02 -8.38
CA ILE A 71 9.34 9.17 -9.22
C ILE A 71 8.41 8.37 -8.31
N MET A 72 7.15 8.23 -8.71
CA MET A 72 6.16 7.40 -8.01
C MET A 72 5.41 6.52 -9.00
N MET A 73 5.31 5.24 -8.68
CA MET A 73 4.53 4.26 -9.44
C MET A 73 3.22 3.95 -8.74
N VAL A 74 2.13 3.90 -9.50
CA VAL A 74 0.79 3.57 -9.01
C VAL A 74 0.08 2.60 -9.95
N ALA A 75 -0.73 1.71 -9.39
CA ALA A 75 -1.61 0.82 -10.15
C ALA A 75 -2.79 0.39 -9.26
N LYS A 76 -3.37 -0.77 -9.50
CA LYS A 76 -4.44 -1.39 -8.68
C LYS A 76 -5.55 -0.40 -8.32
N GLY A 77 -5.39 0.34 -7.22
CA GLY A 77 -6.38 1.30 -6.70
C GLY A 77 -6.77 2.39 -7.69
N ILE A 78 -5.84 2.86 -8.53
CA ILE A 78 -6.11 3.91 -9.55
C ILE A 78 -7.21 3.52 -10.52
N GLY A 79 -7.33 2.22 -10.83
CA GLY A 79 -8.33 1.73 -11.79
C GLY A 79 -9.67 1.35 -11.16
N GLY A 80 -9.77 1.28 -9.82
CA GLY A 80 -11.01 0.86 -9.15
C GLY A 80 -11.54 -0.51 -9.60
N GLY A 81 -10.68 -1.38 -10.12
CA GLY A 81 -10.98 -2.67 -10.74
C GLY A 81 -10.69 -2.73 -12.24
N PHE A 82 -10.58 -1.60 -12.92
CA PHE A 82 -10.12 -1.53 -14.30
C PHE A 82 -8.57 -1.65 -14.34
N PRO A 83 -7.98 -2.43 -15.29
CA PRO A 83 -6.53 -2.57 -15.38
C PRO A 83 -5.88 -1.26 -15.85
N LEU A 84 -5.30 -0.54 -14.90
CA LEU A 84 -4.66 0.75 -15.10
C LEU A 84 -3.45 0.89 -14.18
N GLY A 85 -2.41 1.51 -14.68
CA GLY A 85 -1.24 1.94 -13.93
C GLY A 85 -0.71 3.26 -14.48
N ALA A 86 0.02 4.00 -13.65
CA ALA A 86 0.67 5.23 -14.04
C ALA A 86 2.02 5.37 -13.32
N VAL A 87 2.91 6.13 -13.96
CA VAL A 87 4.16 6.60 -13.35
C VAL A 87 4.11 8.12 -13.35
N MET A 88 4.37 8.70 -12.22
CA MET A 88 4.49 10.15 -12.03
C MET A 88 5.95 10.49 -11.72
N ALA A 89 6.46 11.53 -12.31
CA ALA A 89 7.83 11.96 -12.09
C ALA A 89 7.92 13.50 -12.01
N LYS A 90 8.84 14.00 -11.18
CA LYS A 90 9.24 15.42 -11.24
C LYS A 90 9.86 15.70 -12.61
N GLU A 91 9.75 16.94 -13.09
CA GLU A 91 10.29 17.33 -14.39
C GLU A 91 11.79 17.01 -14.49
N THR A 92 12.54 17.25 -13.44
CA THR A 92 13.99 16.95 -13.38
C THR A 92 14.30 15.45 -13.50
N ALA A 93 13.43 14.58 -13.02
CA ALA A 93 13.59 13.13 -13.16
C ALA A 93 13.08 12.62 -14.52
N ALA A 94 12.12 13.33 -15.13
CA ALA A 94 11.52 12.98 -16.41
C ALA A 94 12.35 13.45 -17.63
N ILE A 95 13.43 14.16 -17.45
CA ILE A 95 14.23 14.77 -18.54
C ILE A 95 14.74 13.75 -19.57
N GLY A 96 14.93 12.49 -19.16
CA GLY A 96 15.31 11.40 -20.06
C GLY A 96 14.16 10.79 -20.86
N MET A 97 12.90 11.18 -20.58
CA MET A 97 11.69 10.68 -21.24
C MET A 97 11.41 11.50 -22.50
N THR A 98 12.23 11.30 -23.52
CA THR A 98 12.08 11.97 -24.82
C THR A 98 11.28 11.11 -25.80
N ALA A 99 10.94 11.70 -26.96
CA ALA A 99 10.21 10.97 -28.00
C ALA A 99 10.96 9.68 -28.42
N GLY A 100 10.25 8.56 -28.39
CA GLY A 100 10.79 7.24 -28.77
C GLY A 100 11.51 6.47 -27.68
N THR A 101 11.70 7.02 -26.48
CA THR A 101 12.35 6.29 -25.35
C THR A 101 11.41 5.39 -24.59
N HIS A 102 10.11 5.61 -24.72
CA HIS A 102 9.06 4.83 -24.07
C HIS A 102 7.85 4.68 -24.99
N GLY A 103 7.14 3.55 -24.89
CA GLY A 103 5.92 3.32 -25.65
C GLY A 103 5.00 2.32 -24.94
N SER A 104 3.69 2.50 -25.12
CA SER A 104 2.66 1.57 -24.67
C SER A 104 1.51 1.59 -25.65
N THR A 105 1.12 0.43 -26.18
CA THR A 105 0.01 0.30 -27.15
C THR A 105 -1.32 0.80 -26.55
N TYR A 106 -1.58 0.50 -25.28
CA TYR A 106 -2.82 0.87 -24.57
C TYR A 106 -2.66 2.01 -23.58
N GLY A 107 -1.46 2.54 -23.39
CA GLY A 107 -1.19 3.66 -22.50
C GLY A 107 -1.96 4.91 -22.95
N GLY A 108 -2.57 5.60 -21.98
CA GLY A 108 -3.35 6.82 -22.24
C GLY A 108 -4.67 6.59 -22.99
N ASN A 109 -5.17 5.34 -23.06
CA ASN A 109 -6.46 5.11 -23.71
C ASN A 109 -7.59 5.87 -23.01
N PRO A 110 -8.57 6.45 -23.75
CA PRO A 110 -9.60 7.33 -23.18
C PRO A 110 -10.45 6.67 -22.09
N LEU A 111 -10.74 5.37 -22.21
CA LEU A 111 -11.53 4.65 -21.23
C LEU A 111 -10.77 4.51 -19.91
N GLY A 112 -9.51 4.08 -19.96
CA GLY A 112 -8.65 3.94 -18.77
C GLY A 112 -8.45 5.29 -18.07
N CYS A 113 -8.21 6.37 -18.84
CA CYS A 113 -8.06 7.71 -18.30
C CYS A 113 -9.36 8.20 -17.62
N ALA A 114 -10.51 8.01 -18.26
CA ALA A 114 -11.81 8.40 -17.70
C ALA A 114 -12.11 7.65 -16.39
N VAL A 115 -11.81 6.35 -16.32
CA VAL A 115 -11.95 5.55 -15.10
C VAL A 115 -11.00 6.07 -14.02
N GLY A 116 -9.73 6.28 -14.32
CA GLY A 116 -8.72 6.78 -13.37
C GLY A 116 -9.09 8.16 -12.82
N MET A 117 -9.56 9.08 -13.67
CA MET A 117 -10.06 10.39 -13.25
C MET A 117 -11.22 10.26 -12.27
N LYS A 118 -12.21 9.41 -12.59
CA LYS A 118 -13.37 9.21 -11.70
C LYS A 118 -12.98 8.60 -10.36
N VAL A 119 -12.06 7.65 -10.35
CA VAL A 119 -11.50 7.08 -9.11
C VAL A 119 -10.77 8.14 -8.29
N MET A 120 -9.96 8.98 -8.95
CA MET A 120 -9.25 10.09 -8.31
C MET A 120 -10.23 11.05 -7.64
N ASP A 121 -11.29 11.50 -8.34
CA ASP A 121 -12.32 12.38 -7.80
C ASP A 121 -12.96 11.84 -6.52
N ILE A 122 -13.17 10.53 -6.46
CA ILE A 122 -13.79 9.87 -5.29
C ILE A 122 -12.79 9.76 -4.14
N ILE A 123 -11.60 9.24 -4.41
CA ILE A 123 -10.63 8.90 -3.37
C ILE A 123 -9.95 10.15 -2.79
N SER A 124 -9.71 11.19 -3.59
CA SER A 124 -9.11 12.44 -3.11
C SER A 124 -10.03 13.26 -2.20
N ASN A 125 -11.31 12.89 -2.10
CA ASN A 125 -12.24 13.59 -1.21
C ASN A 125 -11.83 13.40 0.26
N PRO A 126 -11.60 14.48 1.03
CA PRO A 126 -11.20 14.39 2.44
C PRO A 126 -12.17 13.57 3.30
N ASN A 127 -13.48 13.64 3.04
CA ASN A 127 -14.48 12.86 3.78
C ASN A 127 -14.31 11.35 3.53
N PHE A 128 -13.96 10.97 2.29
CA PHE A 128 -13.68 9.57 1.95
C PHE A 128 -12.46 9.06 2.72
N LEU A 129 -11.35 9.82 2.72
CA LEU A 129 -10.12 9.45 3.44
C LEU A 129 -10.33 9.41 4.96
N ASN A 130 -11.12 10.32 5.51
CA ASN A 130 -11.50 10.31 6.93
C ASN A 130 -12.30 9.05 7.28
N ASP A 131 -13.23 8.63 6.43
CA ASP A 131 -14.00 7.40 6.61
C ASP A 131 -13.09 6.15 6.56
N VAL A 132 -12.13 6.12 5.63
CA VAL A 132 -11.09 5.07 5.60
C VAL A 132 -10.33 5.00 6.93
N ASN A 133 -9.92 6.14 7.49
CA ASN A 133 -9.21 6.21 8.76
C ASN A 133 -10.07 5.71 9.93
N HIS A 134 -11.34 6.06 9.99
CA HIS A 134 -12.27 5.56 11.01
C HIS A 134 -12.44 4.03 10.93
N LYS A 135 -12.64 3.49 9.72
CA LYS A 135 -12.75 2.05 9.48
C LYS A 135 -11.45 1.33 9.86
N ALA A 136 -10.30 1.88 9.48
CA ALA A 136 -9.00 1.33 9.79
C ALA A 136 -8.77 1.22 11.30
N LYS A 137 -9.08 2.29 12.05
CA LYS A 137 -8.98 2.29 13.52
C LYS A 137 -9.86 1.22 14.15
N ARG A 138 -11.14 1.12 13.72
CA ARG A 138 -12.06 0.09 14.22
C ARG A 138 -11.55 -1.31 13.93
N PHE A 139 -11.08 -1.54 12.69
CA PHE A 139 -10.57 -2.84 12.27
C PHE A 139 -9.32 -3.24 13.04
N TYR A 140 -8.36 -2.33 13.16
CA TYR A 140 -7.13 -2.55 13.92
C TYR A 140 -7.42 -2.90 15.39
N ASN A 141 -8.33 -2.16 16.04
CA ASN A 141 -8.72 -2.45 17.42
C ASN A 141 -9.35 -3.83 17.58
N GLY A 142 -10.18 -4.25 16.61
CA GLY A 142 -10.75 -5.61 16.58
C GLY A 142 -9.67 -6.70 16.48
N LEU A 143 -8.68 -6.49 15.60
CA LEU A 143 -7.56 -7.42 15.44
C LEU A 143 -6.65 -7.46 16.67
N GLN A 144 -6.42 -6.33 17.33
CA GLN A 144 -5.70 -6.32 18.62
C GLN A 144 -6.43 -7.12 19.71
N GLY A 145 -7.76 -7.03 19.73
CA GLY A 145 -8.58 -7.87 20.60
C GLY A 145 -8.48 -9.37 20.28
N LEU A 146 -8.45 -9.71 18.98
CA LEU A 146 -8.25 -11.08 18.50
C LEU A 146 -6.86 -11.61 18.90
N LEU A 147 -5.81 -10.82 18.71
CA LEU A 147 -4.44 -11.15 19.07
C LEU A 147 -4.32 -11.48 20.56
N LYS A 148 -4.89 -10.63 21.44
CA LYS A 148 -4.87 -10.83 22.89
C LYS A 148 -5.55 -12.14 23.32
N LYS A 149 -6.59 -12.56 22.60
CA LYS A 149 -7.33 -13.81 22.91
C LYS A 149 -6.66 -15.06 22.34
N ASN A 150 -5.79 -14.92 21.34
CA ASN A 150 -5.22 -16.02 20.57
C ASN A 150 -3.68 -15.92 20.46
N THR A 151 -3.02 -15.72 21.59
CA THR A 151 -1.56 -15.50 21.66
C THR A 151 -0.72 -16.72 21.23
N SER A 152 -1.31 -17.91 21.18
CA SER A 152 -0.67 -19.12 20.63
C SER A 152 -0.67 -19.15 19.10
N VAL A 153 -1.59 -18.40 18.45
CA VAL A 153 -1.77 -18.41 16.99
C VAL A 153 -1.13 -17.19 16.36
N PHE A 154 -1.23 -16.01 16.99
CA PHE A 154 -0.78 -14.75 16.45
C PHE A 154 0.33 -14.11 17.27
N GLU A 155 1.22 -13.42 16.57
CA GLU A 155 2.37 -12.72 17.15
C GLU A 155 2.16 -11.21 17.16
N GLU A 156 1.71 -10.64 16.02
CA GLU A 156 1.68 -9.21 15.79
C GLU A 156 0.55 -8.81 14.83
N VAL A 157 -0.02 -7.62 15.03
CA VAL A 157 -0.83 -6.90 14.05
C VAL A 157 -0.05 -5.67 13.62
N ARG A 158 0.23 -5.51 12.33
CA ARG A 158 0.99 -4.39 11.77
C ARG A 158 0.38 -3.87 10.47
N GLY A 159 0.79 -2.69 10.06
CA GLY A 159 0.29 -2.04 8.85
C GLY A 159 -0.14 -0.60 9.08
N LYS A 160 -0.75 0.01 8.09
CA LYS A 160 -1.28 1.38 8.13
C LYS A 160 -2.60 1.45 7.36
N GLY A 161 -3.60 2.15 7.91
CA GLY A 161 -4.91 2.24 7.27
C GLY A 161 -5.58 0.87 7.12
N LEU A 162 -6.09 0.58 5.94
CA LEU A 162 -6.68 -0.70 5.57
C LEU A 162 -5.69 -1.63 4.84
N MET A 163 -4.41 -1.45 5.04
CA MET A 163 -3.33 -2.36 4.63
C MET A 163 -2.75 -2.99 5.87
N ILE A 164 -3.31 -4.14 6.29
CA ILE A 164 -3.01 -4.76 7.59
C ILE A 164 -2.49 -6.16 7.40
N GLY A 165 -1.45 -6.49 8.16
CA GLY A 165 -0.85 -7.81 8.29
C GLY A 165 -1.08 -8.39 9.68
N LEU A 166 -1.47 -9.64 9.72
CA LEU A 166 -1.55 -10.44 10.93
C LEU A 166 -0.44 -11.48 10.88
N LYS A 167 0.61 -11.28 11.68
CA LYS A 167 1.74 -12.21 11.76
C LYS A 167 1.34 -13.41 12.58
N CYS A 168 1.54 -14.60 12.01
CA CYS A 168 1.15 -15.86 12.61
C CYS A 168 2.33 -16.55 13.28
N LYS A 169 2.07 -17.29 14.36
CA LYS A 169 2.98 -18.29 14.97
C LYS A 169 2.82 -19.65 14.31
N VAL A 170 1.60 -19.96 13.86
CA VAL A 170 1.29 -21.13 13.02
C VAL A 170 1.63 -20.80 11.56
N GLN A 171 1.65 -21.79 10.67
CA GLN A 171 1.84 -21.52 9.24
C GLN A 171 0.71 -20.63 8.71
N ASN A 172 1.05 -19.53 8.07
CA ASN A 172 0.06 -18.57 7.55
C ASN A 172 -0.87 -19.20 6.51
N THR A 173 -0.39 -20.16 5.72
CA THR A 173 -1.20 -20.91 4.75
C THR A 173 -2.29 -21.74 5.41
N ASP A 174 -2.02 -22.33 6.58
CA ASP A 174 -3.02 -23.11 7.32
C ASP A 174 -4.12 -22.20 7.85
N PHE A 175 -3.75 -21.01 8.35
CA PHE A 175 -4.71 -20.01 8.77
C PHE A 175 -5.53 -19.46 7.57
N VAL A 176 -4.90 -19.22 6.44
CA VAL A 176 -5.60 -18.79 5.19
C VAL A 176 -6.60 -19.87 4.76
N ASN A 177 -6.22 -21.14 4.77
CA ASN A 177 -7.11 -22.25 4.42
C ASN A 177 -8.31 -22.35 5.41
N ALA A 178 -8.07 -22.14 6.70
CA ALA A 178 -9.14 -22.10 7.69
C ALA A 178 -10.08 -20.89 7.44
N CYS A 179 -9.55 -19.74 7.02
CA CYS A 179 -10.37 -18.59 6.60
C CYS A 179 -11.25 -18.94 5.39
N TYR A 180 -10.69 -19.58 4.38
CA TYR A 180 -11.45 -19.99 3.18
C TYR A 180 -12.56 -20.98 3.52
N ALA A 181 -12.30 -21.96 4.40
CA ALA A 181 -13.30 -22.89 4.87
C ALA A 181 -14.47 -22.19 5.61
N ASN A 182 -14.24 -20.98 6.12
CA ASN A 182 -15.23 -20.14 6.81
C ASN A 182 -15.69 -18.95 5.94
N ASN A 183 -15.57 -19.03 4.61
CA ASN A 183 -15.99 -18.01 3.63
C ASN A 183 -15.34 -16.63 3.82
N LEU A 184 -14.12 -16.59 4.36
CA LEU A 184 -13.33 -15.36 4.46
C LEU A 184 -12.11 -15.42 3.55
N LEU A 185 -12.07 -14.52 2.56
CA LEU A 185 -10.93 -14.40 1.65
C LEU A 185 -9.80 -13.60 2.33
N THR A 186 -8.65 -14.26 2.44
CA THR A 186 -7.40 -13.67 2.94
C THR A 186 -6.26 -14.10 2.03
N VAL A 187 -5.09 -13.46 2.12
CA VAL A 187 -3.96 -13.74 1.24
C VAL A 187 -2.69 -13.91 2.09
N PRO A 188 -1.90 -14.98 1.90
CA PRO A 188 -0.61 -15.10 2.57
C PRO A 188 0.40 -14.08 2.02
N ALA A 189 1.38 -13.73 2.83
CA ALA A 189 2.52 -12.90 2.46
C ALA A 189 3.81 -13.42 3.10
N GLY A 190 4.93 -12.81 2.78
CA GLY A 190 6.21 -13.07 3.41
C GLY A 190 6.16 -12.90 4.93
N ASP A 191 7.22 -13.35 5.62
CA ASP A 191 7.35 -13.23 7.08
C ASP A 191 6.21 -13.90 7.87
N ASN A 192 5.64 -14.96 7.33
CA ASN A 192 4.53 -15.71 7.92
C ASN A 192 3.30 -14.85 8.27
N VAL A 193 3.00 -13.86 7.42
CA VAL A 193 1.90 -12.90 7.58
C VAL A 193 0.70 -13.30 6.74
N VAL A 194 -0.51 -13.06 7.26
CA VAL A 194 -1.76 -13.04 6.50
C VAL A 194 -2.18 -11.60 6.27
N ARG A 195 -2.41 -11.24 5.01
CA ARG A 195 -2.84 -9.89 4.60
C ARG A 195 -4.35 -9.77 4.70
N LEU A 196 -4.77 -8.66 5.30
CA LEU A 196 -6.16 -8.26 5.41
C LEU A 196 -6.31 -6.92 4.71
N LEU A 197 -6.93 -6.94 3.53
CA LEU A 197 -7.01 -5.82 2.60
C LEU A 197 -8.48 -5.54 2.22
N PRO A 198 -9.35 -5.17 3.17
CA PRO A 198 -10.73 -4.85 2.84
C PRO A 198 -10.79 -3.68 1.85
N PRO A 199 -11.77 -3.62 0.94
CA PRO A 199 -11.93 -2.49 0.03
C PRO A 199 -12.01 -1.17 0.79
N VAL A 200 -11.34 -0.11 0.31
CA VAL A 200 -11.37 1.22 0.95
C VAL A 200 -12.79 1.82 0.93
N SER A 201 -13.60 1.46 -0.06
CA SER A 201 -15.01 1.86 -0.21
C SER A 201 -15.99 1.02 0.62
N TYR A 202 -15.52 0.08 1.44
CA TYR A 202 -16.37 -0.83 2.19
C TYR A 202 -17.23 -0.06 3.20
N THR A 203 -18.56 -0.15 3.07
CA THR A 203 -19.52 0.62 3.89
C THR A 203 -19.81 -0.04 5.24
N HIS A 204 -19.59 -1.36 5.38
CA HIS A 204 -19.88 -2.10 6.61
C HIS A 204 -18.76 -3.08 6.96
N LEU A 205 -17.96 -2.76 7.98
CA LEU A 205 -17.04 -3.70 8.63
C LEU A 205 -17.82 -4.68 9.53
N ARG A 206 -18.88 -5.29 9.03
CA ARG A 206 -19.61 -6.36 9.73
C ARG A 206 -19.00 -7.74 9.57
N ALA A 207 -17.82 -7.84 8.99
CA ALA A 207 -17.21 -9.10 8.61
C ALA A 207 -16.90 -10.05 9.78
N HIS A 208 -17.14 -9.69 11.03
CA HIS A 208 -16.84 -10.53 12.20
C HIS A 208 -17.80 -10.35 13.39
N GLU A 209 -19.05 -9.96 13.16
CA GLU A 209 -20.07 -10.35 14.12
C GLU A 209 -20.35 -11.84 13.85
N THR A 210 -19.55 -12.72 14.48
CA THR A 210 -19.95 -14.10 14.67
C THR A 210 -21.35 -14.07 15.27
N ARG A 211 -22.33 -14.55 14.52
CA ARG A 211 -23.62 -14.88 15.11
C ARG A 211 -23.30 -15.90 16.19
N GLY A 212 -23.29 -15.45 17.44
CA GLY A 212 -23.38 -16.34 18.57
C GLY A 212 -24.73 -17.03 18.50
N ASN A 213 -24.69 -18.32 18.34
CA ASN A 213 -25.69 -19.22 18.85
C ASN A 213 -25.09 -19.91 20.06
#